data_f0334c23c0bdcc57dfa7c0eadaf82d2c
#
_entry.id   f0334c23c0bdcc57dfa7c0eadaf82d2c
#
_cell.length_a   1.000
_cell.length_b   1.000
_cell.length_c   1.000
_cell.angle_alpha   90.00
_cell.angle_beta   90.00
_cell.angle_gamma   90.00
#
_symmetry.space_group_name_H-M   'P 1'
#
loop_
_entity.id
_entity.type
_entity.pdbx_description
1 polymer ?
#
loop_
_entity_poly.entity_id
_entity_poly.type
_entity_poly.pdbx_seq_one_letter_code
_entity_poly.pdbx_strand_id
1 'polypeptide(L)' 'MSEIYLNEVQIAMVKKAIADGKKCLMISDLMINIFGAEIEVTNAHTGDVMKVMNLEK' A
#
# COMPACT_ATOMS: atom_id res chain seq x y z
N MET A 1 -9.43 7.33 17.22
CA MET A 1 -8.58 6.39 16.51
C MET A 1 -8.55 6.72 15.03
N SER A 2 -7.39 6.73 14.48
CA SER A 2 -7.26 7.04 13.07
C SER A 2 -7.08 5.76 12.27
N GLU A 3 -7.75 5.70 11.15
CA GLU A 3 -7.51 4.64 10.17
C GLU A 3 -6.80 5.25 8.99
N ILE A 4 -5.96 4.46 8.37
CA ILE A 4 -5.26 4.91 7.18
C ILE A 4 -6.02 4.44 5.96
N TYR A 5 -6.50 5.39 5.20
CA TYR A 5 -7.16 5.13 3.94
C TYR A 5 -6.31 5.68 2.82
N LEU A 6 -6.07 4.87 1.82
CA LEU A 6 -5.43 5.35 0.61
C LEU A 6 -6.50 6.07 -0.22
N ASN A 7 -6.18 7.26 -0.68
CA ASN A 7 -7.11 7.98 -1.55
C ASN A 7 -7.04 7.40 -2.96
N GLU A 8 -7.89 7.90 -3.85
CA GLU A 8 -7.98 7.35 -5.21
C GLU A 8 -6.66 7.46 -5.96
N VAL A 9 -5.93 8.55 -5.77
CA VAL A 9 -4.64 8.76 -6.43
C VAL A 9 -3.63 7.73 -5.93
N GLN A 10 -3.58 7.52 -4.63
CA GLN A 10 -2.64 6.56 -4.04
C GLN A 10 -2.96 5.14 -4.46
N ILE A 11 -4.23 4.79 -4.51
CA ILE A 11 -4.64 3.45 -4.96
C ILE A 11 -4.26 3.27 -6.43
N ALA A 12 -4.43 4.29 -7.26
CA ALA A 12 -4.02 4.21 -8.66
C ALA A 12 -2.51 4.00 -8.79
N MET A 13 -1.72 4.64 -7.93
CA MET A 13 -0.27 4.46 -7.92
C MET A 13 0.10 3.03 -7.55
N VAL A 14 -0.57 2.46 -6.58
CA VAL A 14 -0.33 1.08 -6.17
C VAL A 14 -0.70 0.11 -7.30
N LYS A 15 -1.85 0.33 -7.94
CA LYS A 15 -2.27 -0.53 -9.04
C LYS A 15 -1.28 -0.47 -10.20
N LYS A 16 -0.74 0.71 -10.48
CA LYS A 16 0.27 0.86 -11.52
C LYS A 16 1.54 0.10 -11.14
N ALA A 17 1.95 0.19 -9.87
CA ALA A 17 3.13 -0.53 -9.40
C ALA A 17 2.95 -2.04 -9.55
N ILE A 18 1.75 -2.54 -9.24
CA ILE A 18 1.44 -3.96 -9.42
C ILE A 18 1.56 -4.34 -10.89
N ALA A 19 1.01 -3.52 -11.78
CA ALA A 19 1.07 -3.77 -13.22
C ALA A 19 2.50 -3.74 -13.73
N ASP A 20 3.36 -2.94 -13.10
CA ASP A 20 4.77 -2.83 -13.48
C ASP A 20 5.63 -3.94 -12.85
N GLY A 21 5.03 -4.83 -12.08
CA GLY A 21 5.74 -5.94 -11.46
C GLY A 21 6.54 -5.57 -10.23
N LYS A 22 6.26 -4.44 -9.63
CA LYS A 22 6.96 -3.99 -8.42
C LYS A 22 6.45 -4.75 -7.22
N LYS A 23 7.31 -4.89 -6.21
CA LYS A 23 6.98 -5.61 -4.98
C LYS A 23 6.78 -4.68 -3.80
N CYS A 24 7.17 -3.44 -3.92
CA CYS A 24 6.91 -2.44 -2.89
C CYS A 24 6.88 -1.06 -3.50
N LEU A 25 6.28 -0.14 -2.76
CA LEU A 25 6.14 1.24 -3.20
C LEU A 25 6.11 2.13 -1.97
N MET A 26 6.85 3.25 -2.02
CA MET A 26 6.80 4.25 -0.96
C MET A 26 5.84 5.36 -1.36
N ILE A 27 4.93 5.69 -0.46
CA ILE A 27 4.03 6.81 -0.63
C ILE A 27 4.08 7.62 0.65
N SER A 28 4.66 8.82 0.59
CA SER A 28 4.80 9.65 1.77
C SER A 28 5.55 8.90 2.87
N ASP A 29 4.95 8.75 4.05
CA ASP A 29 5.55 8.04 5.17
C ASP A 29 5.11 6.58 5.24
N LEU A 30 4.49 6.07 4.17
CA LEU A 30 3.97 4.72 4.14
C LEU A 30 4.78 3.86 3.18
N MET A 31 5.03 2.63 3.60
CA MET A 31 5.61 1.63 2.72
C MET A 31 4.50 0.64 2.35
N ILE A 32 4.27 0.46 1.07
CA ILE A 32 3.27 -0.46 0.57
C ILE A 32 3.98 -1.71 0.09
N ASN A 33 3.79 -2.81 0.78
CA ASN A 33 4.32 -4.10 0.35
C ASN A 33 3.26 -4.82 -0.45
N ILE A 34 3.63 -5.34 -1.61
CA ILE A 34 2.70 -5.90 -2.59
C ILE A 34 2.85 -7.41 -2.64
N PHE A 35 1.74 -8.11 -2.39
CA PHE A 35 1.68 -9.57 -2.44
C PHE A 35 0.55 -9.95 -3.39
N GLY A 36 0.85 -9.92 -4.70
CA GLY A 36 -0.18 -10.15 -5.70
C GLY A 36 -1.22 -9.03 -5.68
N ALA A 37 -2.48 -9.37 -5.44
CA ALA A 37 -3.55 -8.38 -5.34
C ALA A 37 -3.70 -7.83 -3.92
N GLU A 38 -3.01 -8.41 -2.95
CA GLU A 38 -3.07 -7.97 -1.56
C GLU A 38 -1.90 -7.04 -1.26
N ILE A 39 -2.17 -5.98 -0.53
CA ILE A 39 -1.12 -5.04 -0.12
C ILE A 39 -1.12 -4.88 1.39
N GLU A 40 0.07 -4.60 1.91
CA GLU A 40 0.27 -4.37 3.32
C GLU A 40 0.80 -2.95 3.48
N VAL A 41 0.06 -2.11 4.18
CA VAL A 41 0.47 -0.72 4.43
C VAL A 41 1.20 -0.66 5.75
N THR A 42 2.45 -0.24 5.70
CA THR A 42 3.34 -0.22 6.85
C THR A 42 3.83 1.20 7.10
N ASN A 43 3.92 1.58 8.36
CA ASN A 43 4.52 2.86 8.71
C ASN A 43 6.04 2.76 8.48
N ALA A 44 6.56 3.63 7.61
CA ALA A 44 7.96 3.56 7.21
C ALA A 44 8.93 3.93 8.35
N HIS A 45 8.46 4.67 9.34
CA HIS A 45 9.29 5.08 10.47
C HIS A 45 9.36 4.04 11.58
N THR A 46 8.25 3.37 11.85
CA THR A 46 8.17 2.44 12.98
C THR A 46 8.21 0.98 12.55
N GLY A 47 7.89 0.69 11.30
CA GLY A 47 7.79 -0.68 10.81
C GLY A 47 6.49 -1.38 11.16
N ASP A 48 5.56 -0.69 11.79
CA ASP A 48 4.29 -1.30 12.19
C ASP A 48 3.37 -1.47 10.97
N VAL A 49 2.74 -2.63 10.87
CA VAL A 49 1.72 -2.86 9.87
C VAL A 49 0.45 -2.12 10.30
N MET A 50 -0.04 -1.25 9.44
CA MET A 50 -1.18 -0.40 9.74
C MET A 50 -2.46 -0.91 9.11
N LYS A 51 -2.36 -1.53 7.95
CA LYS A 51 -3.54 -2.04 7.26
C LYS A 51 -3.13 -3.06 6.21
N VAL A 52 -3.99 -4.05 6.02
CA VAL A 52 -3.86 -5.00 4.91
C VAL A 52 -5.12 -4.86 4.05
N MET A 53 -4.93 -4.74 2.75
CA MET A 53 -6.03 -4.51 1.81
C MET A 53 -5.92 -5.47 0.63
N ASN A 54 -7.07 -5.88 0.11
CA ASN A 54 -7.11 -6.67 -1.10
C ASN A 54 -7.74 -5.81 -2.20
N LEU A 55 -6.96 -5.53 -3.25
CA LEU A 55 -7.38 -4.60 -4.29
C LEU A 55 -8.31 -5.21 -5.34
N GLU A 56 -8.53 -6.51 -5.28
CA GLU A 56 -9.46 -7.17 -6.20
C GLU A 56 -10.87 -7.23 -5.66
N LYS A 57 -11.06 -6.74 -4.47
CA LYS A 57 -12.36 -6.74 -3.83
C LYS A 57 -13.08 -5.43 -4.01
#